data_23962ac5468d4925c32a838f788e7782
#
_entry.id   23962ac5468d4925c32a838f788e7782
#
_cell.length_a   1.000
_cell.length_b   1.000
_cell.length_c   1.000
_cell.angle_alpha   90.00
_cell.angle_beta   90.00
_cell.angle_gamma   90.00
#
_symmetry.space_group_name_H-M   'P 1'
#
loop_
_entity.id
_entity.type
_entity.pdbx_description
1 polymer ?
#
loop_
_entity_poly.entity_id
_entity_poly.type
_entity_poly.pdbx_seq_one_letter_code
_entity_poly.pdbx_strand_id
1 'polypeptide(L)'
;MAKQIKYGVDARKALEAGVNQLADTVRVTLGPKGRNVVLDKSFGAPLITNDGVTIAKEIELEDPFENMGAQLVKEVATKTNDVAGDGTTTATVLAQAMINEGMKNLAAGANPIVLRKGMKKATEAAVESIARMSQPIEGRASIARVAAISASDDEVGEMVAEAMEKVSNDGVITIEESKTMKTELDLVEGMQFDRGYVSAYMCTDMDKMEAHLDDPYILITDKKISNIQEILPVLEQIVQSGAKLLIVAEDIEGEALTTLIVNKLRGTFSVVGVKAPGYGDRRKEMLKDLAILTGGTVISEELGLELKNTTMDQLGRAKSVKVQKENTIIVDGCGDKAEIAARVSQIRAQIEETTSEFDKEKLQERLAKLAGGVAVIRVGAATETEMKEAKLRMEDALSAARAAVEEGIIAGGGSAYVHACADVEKVVAELEGDEKTGGKIILKALEAPLYHIAANAGLEGSVIINKVKEAPVGTGFDAYKEEYVDMIKAGILDPVKVTRSALQNANSVASTLLTTESVVANIKEETPAMPAGGGMGGMM
;
A
#
# COMPACT_ATOMS: atom_id res chain seq x y z
N MET A 1 23.41 -23.79 9.21
CA MET A 1 22.68 -23.38 10.44
C MET A 1 21.86 -24.54 10.96
N ALA A 2 21.98 -24.86 12.27
CA ALA A 2 21.16 -25.86 12.93
C ALA A 2 19.72 -25.33 13.07
N LYS A 3 18.75 -26.26 13.15
CA LYS A 3 17.34 -25.94 13.28
C LYS A 3 16.80 -26.39 14.64
N GLN A 4 15.92 -25.60 15.20
CA GLN A 4 15.08 -25.96 16.33
C GLN A 4 13.67 -26.20 15.84
N ILE A 5 12.99 -27.24 16.37
CA ILE A 5 11.65 -27.63 15.92
C ILE A 5 10.75 -27.73 17.15
N LYS A 6 9.56 -27.13 17.05
CA LYS A 6 8.45 -27.33 17.99
C LYS A 6 7.32 -28.08 17.27
N TYR A 7 6.56 -28.87 17.99
CA TYR A 7 5.46 -29.69 17.45
C TYR A 7 4.16 -29.47 18.23
N GLY A 8 3.04 -29.77 17.59
CA GLY A 8 1.73 -29.89 18.20
C GLY A 8 1.32 -28.64 18.98
N VAL A 9 0.94 -28.83 20.22
CA VAL A 9 0.44 -27.76 21.09
C VAL A 9 1.48 -26.67 21.35
N ASP A 10 2.75 -27.04 21.52
CA ASP A 10 3.82 -26.05 21.82
C ASP A 10 4.11 -25.16 20.62
N ALA A 11 4.06 -25.74 19.41
CA ALA A 11 4.18 -24.97 18.16
C ALA A 11 3.02 -23.98 18.01
N ARG A 12 1.79 -24.45 18.20
CA ARG A 12 0.58 -23.61 18.10
C ARG A 12 0.54 -22.49 19.14
N LYS A 13 0.89 -22.78 20.40
CA LYS A 13 0.94 -21.76 21.45
C LYS A 13 1.96 -20.67 21.19
N ALA A 14 3.14 -21.02 20.67
CA ALA A 14 4.15 -20.03 20.33
C ALA A 14 3.68 -19.13 19.18
N LEU A 15 3.09 -19.69 18.12
CA LEU A 15 2.51 -18.91 17.02
C LEU A 15 1.38 -17.99 17.53
N GLU A 16 0.44 -18.50 18.35
CA GLU A 16 -0.66 -17.73 18.92
C GLU A 16 -0.15 -16.57 19.79
N ALA A 17 0.89 -16.79 20.60
CA ALA A 17 1.50 -15.74 21.41
C ALA A 17 2.04 -14.60 20.54
N GLY A 18 2.74 -14.91 19.45
CA GLY A 18 3.26 -13.91 18.51
C GLY A 18 2.15 -13.16 17.78
N VAL A 19 1.10 -13.86 17.33
CA VAL A 19 -0.11 -13.25 16.74
C VAL A 19 -0.72 -12.24 17.70
N ASN A 20 -0.91 -12.64 18.98
CA ASN A 20 -1.53 -11.78 19.96
C ASN A 20 -0.67 -10.55 20.30
N GLN A 21 0.64 -10.70 20.47
CA GLN A 21 1.52 -9.57 20.76
C GLN A 21 1.45 -8.51 19.65
N LEU A 22 1.49 -8.90 18.38
CA LEU A 22 1.36 -7.96 17.27
C LEU A 22 -0.05 -7.34 17.21
N ALA A 23 -1.09 -8.18 17.21
CA ALA A 23 -2.46 -7.71 17.05
C ALA A 23 -2.92 -6.83 18.22
N ASP A 24 -2.53 -7.14 19.45
CA ASP A 24 -2.84 -6.32 20.62
C ASP A 24 -2.19 -4.93 20.57
N THR A 25 -1.01 -4.84 19.94
CA THR A 25 -0.33 -3.55 19.73
C THR A 25 -1.04 -2.73 18.64
N VAL A 26 -1.52 -3.38 17.57
CA VAL A 26 -2.17 -2.68 16.45
C VAL A 26 -3.61 -2.28 16.80
N ARG A 27 -4.39 -3.15 17.46
CA ARG A 27 -5.84 -2.93 17.69
C ARG A 27 -6.19 -1.70 18.53
N VAL A 28 -5.22 -1.16 19.31
CA VAL A 28 -5.44 0.05 20.12
C VAL A 28 -5.69 1.30 19.28
N THR A 29 -5.33 1.25 17.99
CA THR A 29 -5.52 2.35 17.04
C THR A 29 -6.90 2.36 16.40
N LEU A 30 -7.71 1.28 16.54
CA LEU A 30 -8.96 1.09 15.82
C LEU A 30 -10.08 2.02 16.32
N GLY A 31 -10.74 2.67 15.38
CA GLY A 31 -11.94 3.50 15.60
C GLY A 31 -11.66 4.93 16.06
N PRO A 32 -12.73 5.75 16.23
CA PRO A 32 -12.60 7.20 16.43
C PRO A 32 -12.00 7.59 17.81
N LYS A 33 -11.97 6.66 18.77
CA LYS A 33 -11.28 6.83 20.05
C LYS A 33 -10.03 5.95 20.16
N GLY A 34 -9.52 5.48 19.01
CA GLY A 34 -8.23 4.80 18.91
C GLY A 34 -7.08 5.72 19.32
N ARG A 35 -5.95 5.12 19.68
CA ARG A 35 -4.77 5.82 20.18
C ARG A 35 -3.56 5.51 19.32
N ASN A 36 -2.61 6.43 19.29
CA ASN A 36 -1.35 6.25 18.58
C ASN A 36 -0.42 5.28 19.31
N VAL A 37 0.43 4.62 18.54
CA VAL A 37 1.55 3.82 19.01
C VAL A 37 2.85 4.58 18.75
N VAL A 38 3.80 4.50 19.67
CA VAL A 38 5.13 5.10 19.52
C VAL A 38 6.10 4.00 19.13
N LEU A 39 6.76 4.17 18.01
CA LEU A 39 7.75 3.24 17.45
C LEU A 39 9.15 3.82 17.60
N ASP A 40 10.06 3.03 18.16
CA ASP A 40 11.48 3.39 18.22
C ASP A 40 12.10 3.33 16.82
N LYS A 41 13.00 4.23 16.53
CA LYS A 41 13.77 4.26 15.28
C LYS A 41 15.26 4.22 15.58
N SER A 42 15.99 3.40 14.85
CA SER A 42 17.45 3.29 15.01
C SER A 42 18.16 4.62 14.78
N PHE A 43 17.56 5.52 14.01
CA PHE A 43 18.06 6.88 13.74
C PHE A 43 16.89 7.86 13.70
N GLY A 44 17.08 9.04 14.30
CA GLY A 44 16.08 10.11 14.31
C GLY A 44 15.13 10.05 15.52
N ALA A 45 14.03 10.78 15.43
CA ALA A 45 13.00 10.79 16.47
C ALA A 45 12.10 9.55 16.37
N PRO A 46 11.53 9.07 17.51
CA PRO A 46 10.50 8.05 17.48
C PRO A 46 9.34 8.44 16.58
N LEU A 47 8.78 7.45 15.86
CA LEU A 47 7.59 7.66 15.04
C LEU A 47 6.34 7.46 15.88
N ILE A 48 5.42 8.41 15.82
CA ILE A 48 4.09 8.30 16.43
C ILE A 48 3.10 8.09 15.29
N THR A 49 2.35 6.99 15.33
CA THR A 49 1.40 6.65 14.26
C THR A 49 0.23 5.82 14.77
N ASN A 50 -0.87 5.86 14.05
CA ASN A 50 -2.02 4.95 14.19
C ASN A 50 -2.20 4.03 12.97
N ASP A 51 -1.34 4.13 11.98
CA ASP A 51 -1.37 3.23 10.81
C ASP A 51 -0.97 1.81 11.18
N GLY A 52 -1.92 0.87 10.98
CA GLY A 52 -1.76 -0.52 11.38
C GLY A 52 -0.64 -1.24 10.63
N VAL A 53 -0.41 -0.97 9.34
CA VAL A 53 0.65 -1.64 8.57
C VAL A 53 2.03 -1.16 8.98
N THR A 54 2.20 0.14 9.24
CA THR A 54 3.46 0.71 9.73
C THR A 54 3.82 0.12 11.10
N ILE A 55 2.83 0.04 12.01
CA ILE A 55 3.05 -0.59 13.32
C ILE A 55 3.43 -2.07 13.17
N ALA A 56 2.68 -2.82 12.35
CA ALA A 56 2.92 -4.25 12.15
C ALA A 56 4.30 -4.53 11.56
N LYS A 57 4.80 -3.68 10.65
CA LYS A 57 6.12 -3.82 10.03
C LYS A 57 7.28 -3.67 11.01
N GLU A 58 7.15 -2.84 12.03
CA GLU A 58 8.19 -2.59 13.03
C GLU A 58 8.26 -3.66 14.13
N ILE A 59 7.20 -4.48 14.28
CA ILE A 59 7.19 -5.52 15.34
C ILE A 59 8.05 -6.69 14.93
N GLU A 60 9.10 -6.94 15.72
CA GLU A 60 9.97 -8.09 15.66
C GLU A 60 10.16 -8.66 17.08
N LEU A 61 9.88 -9.95 17.27
CA LEU A 61 9.91 -10.59 18.58
C LEU A 61 11.21 -11.37 18.77
N GLU A 62 11.68 -11.43 20.01
CA GLU A 62 12.93 -12.08 20.38
C GLU A 62 12.88 -13.61 20.19
N ASP A 63 11.77 -14.26 20.61
CA ASP A 63 11.54 -15.70 20.37
C ASP A 63 11.24 -15.94 18.88
N PRO A 64 12.05 -16.71 18.16
CA PRO A 64 11.86 -16.93 16.73
C PRO A 64 10.55 -17.67 16.38
N PHE A 65 9.98 -18.44 17.30
CA PHE A 65 8.71 -19.14 17.08
C PHE A 65 7.51 -18.20 17.26
N GLU A 66 7.54 -17.33 18.26
CA GLU A 66 6.55 -16.27 18.42
C GLU A 66 6.65 -15.27 17.26
N ASN A 67 7.87 -14.90 16.89
CA ASN A 67 8.10 -13.99 15.76
C ASN A 67 7.49 -14.51 14.45
N MET A 68 7.53 -15.84 14.19
CA MET A 68 6.84 -16.39 13.02
C MET A 68 5.32 -16.18 13.07
N GLY A 69 4.70 -16.27 14.23
CA GLY A 69 3.28 -15.91 14.41
C GLY A 69 2.99 -14.45 14.11
N ALA A 70 3.82 -13.55 14.63
CA ALA A 70 3.74 -12.12 14.34
C ALA A 70 3.93 -11.83 12.83
N GLN A 71 4.92 -12.44 12.17
CA GLN A 71 5.18 -12.25 10.74
C GLN A 71 3.99 -12.70 9.86
N LEU A 72 3.27 -13.76 10.23
CA LEU A 72 2.07 -14.18 9.49
C LEU A 72 0.94 -13.14 9.56
N VAL A 73 0.72 -12.50 10.70
CA VAL A 73 -0.27 -11.42 10.84
C VAL A 73 0.22 -10.13 10.19
N LYS A 74 1.52 -9.85 10.25
CA LYS A 74 2.14 -8.77 9.48
C LYS A 74 1.86 -8.90 7.98
N GLU A 75 1.88 -10.12 7.44
CA GLU A 75 1.53 -10.38 6.04
C GLU A 75 0.06 -10.02 5.76
N VAL A 76 -0.87 -10.29 6.69
CA VAL A 76 -2.29 -9.87 6.55
C VAL A 76 -2.40 -8.35 6.37
N ALA A 77 -1.76 -7.59 7.26
CA ALA A 77 -1.77 -6.12 7.18
C ALA A 77 -1.15 -5.63 5.87
N THR A 78 0.02 -6.17 5.49
CA THR A 78 0.73 -5.78 4.26
C THR A 78 -0.10 -6.08 3.01
N LYS A 79 -0.70 -7.28 2.90
CA LYS A 79 -1.53 -7.65 1.75
C LYS A 79 -2.81 -6.81 1.66
N THR A 80 -3.38 -6.45 2.78
CA THR A 80 -4.56 -5.57 2.81
C THR A 80 -4.19 -4.16 2.33
N ASN A 81 -3.04 -3.65 2.78
CA ASN A 81 -2.50 -2.39 2.29
C ASN A 81 -2.22 -2.42 0.78
N ASP A 82 -1.59 -3.48 0.26
CA ASP A 82 -1.27 -3.62 -1.17
C ASP A 82 -2.52 -3.60 -2.06
N VAL A 83 -3.65 -4.15 -1.59
CA VAL A 83 -4.89 -4.30 -2.37
C VAL A 83 -5.82 -3.11 -2.21
N ALA A 84 -5.98 -2.60 -1.00
CA ALA A 84 -6.99 -1.61 -0.65
C ALA A 84 -6.43 -0.29 -0.09
N GLY A 85 -5.16 -0.28 0.33
CA GLY A 85 -4.47 0.89 0.87
C GLY A 85 -4.99 1.38 2.23
N ASP A 86 -5.98 0.69 2.81
CA ASP A 86 -6.58 0.98 4.11
C ASP A 86 -7.12 -0.31 4.73
N GLY A 87 -7.64 -0.26 5.98
CA GLY A 87 -8.25 -1.40 6.68
C GLY A 87 -7.25 -2.40 7.27
N THR A 88 -5.98 -2.05 7.38
CA THR A 88 -4.89 -2.91 7.87
C THR A 88 -5.09 -3.32 9.33
N THR A 89 -5.54 -2.41 10.18
CA THR A 89 -5.92 -2.67 11.57
C THR A 89 -7.10 -3.63 11.67
N THR A 90 -8.15 -3.41 10.87
CA THR A 90 -9.33 -4.28 10.82
C THR A 90 -8.96 -5.69 10.39
N ALA A 91 -8.12 -5.84 9.37
CA ALA A 91 -7.64 -7.14 8.90
C ALA A 91 -6.84 -7.90 9.98
N THR A 92 -5.99 -7.19 10.71
CA THR A 92 -5.21 -7.73 11.84
C THR A 92 -6.12 -8.23 12.97
N VAL A 93 -7.13 -7.45 13.33
CA VAL A 93 -8.11 -7.81 14.37
C VAL A 93 -8.94 -9.03 13.96
N LEU A 94 -9.40 -9.08 12.71
CA LEU A 94 -10.13 -10.24 12.17
C LEU A 94 -9.25 -11.50 12.19
N ALA A 95 -8.00 -11.41 11.77
CA ALA A 95 -7.07 -12.53 11.79
C ALA A 95 -6.82 -13.05 13.21
N GLN A 96 -6.59 -12.16 14.17
CA GLN A 96 -6.45 -12.51 15.59
C GLN A 96 -7.69 -13.25 16.11
N ALA A 97 -8.88 -12.73 15.85
CA ALA A 97 -10.12 -13.32 16.30
C ALA A 97 -10.33 -14.73 15.73
N MET A 98 -10.06 -14.90 14.42
CA MET A 98 -10.14 -16.20 13.74
C MET A 98 -9.14 -17.21 14.31
N ILE A 99 -7.90 -16.79 14.54
CA ILE A 99 -6.84 -17.65 15.06
C ILE A 99 -7.15 -18.06 16.48
N ASN A 100 -7.48 -17.12 17.36
CA ASN A 100 -7.75 -17.40 18.76
C ASN A 100 -8.97 -18.33 18.94
N GLU A 101 -10.04 -18.12 18.17
CA GLU A 101 -11.21 -19.00 18.23
C GLU A 101 -10.92 -20.36 17.57
N GLY A 102 -10.16 -20.37 16.48
CA GLY A 102 -9.70 -21.60 15.84
C GLY A 102 -8.81 -22.46 16.74
N MET A 103 -7.86 -21.86 17.46
CA MET A 103 -6.98 -22.57 18.42
C MET A 103 -7.74 -23.24 19.54
N LYS A 104 -8.80 -22.61 20.07
CA LYS A 104 -9.68 -23.23 21.09
C LYS A 104 -10.35 -24.50 20.55
N ASN A 105 -10.86 -24.44 19.30
CA ASN A 105 -11.53 -25.58 18.68
C ASN A 105 -10.55 -26.70 18.31
N LEU A 106 -9.33 -26.37 17.89
CA LEU A 106 -8.25 -27.36 17.67
C LEU A 106 -7.85 -28.05 18.97
N ALA A 107 -7.76 -27.31 20.10
CA ALA A 107 -7.48 -27.87 21.40
C ALA A 107 -8.61 -28.83 21.88
N ALA A 108 -9.84 -28.59 21.41
CA ALA A 108 -10.99 -29.46 21.64
C ALA A 108 -11.03 -30.70 20.73
N GLY A 109 -10.08 -30.84 19.79
CA GLY A 109 -9.94 -32.01 18.91
C GLY A 109 -10.57 -31.87 17.52
N ALA A 110 -10.96 -30.67 17.09
CA ALA A 110 -11.50 -30.44 15.76
C ALA A 110 -10.43 -30.66 14.66
N ASN A 111 -10.85 -31.18 13.51
CA ASN A 111 -9.97 -31.42 12.38
C ASN A 111 -9.66 -30.11 11.63
N PRO A 112 -8.41 -29.63 11.58
CA PRO A 112 -8.06 -28.34 11.00
C PRO A 112 -8.36 -28.24 9.50
N ILE A 113 -8.25 -29.34 8.75
CA ILE A 113 -8.51 -29.36 7.31
C ILE A 113 -10.01 -29.19 7.03
N VAL A 114 -10.86 -29.76 7.90
CA VAL A 114 -12.33 -29.63 7.78
C VAL A 114 -12.77 -28.24 8.26
N LEU A 115 -12.20 -27.73 9.37
CA LEU A 115 -12.42 -26.36 9.83
C LEU A 115 -12.17 -25.34 8.72
N ARG A 116 -11.02 -25.48 8.02
CA ARG A 116 -10.65 -24.58 6.90
C ARG A 116 -11.71 -24.53 5.81
N LYS A 117 -12.37 -25.65 5.49
CA LYS A 117 -13.46 -25.68 4.48
C LYS A 117 -14.66 -24.87 4.95
N GLY A 118 -15.06 -25.02 6.21
CA GLY A 118 -16.15 -24.24 6.80
C GLY A 118 -15.84 -22.76 6.89
N MET A 119 -14.64 -22.39 7.31
CA MET A 119 -14.17 -21.01 7.32
C MET A 119 -14.25 -20.38 5.92
N LYS A 120 -13.80 -21.11 4.88
CA LYS A 120 -13.85 -20.63 3.51
C LYS A 120 -15.28 -20.32 3.07
N LYS A 121 -16.22 -21.27 3.22
CA LYS A 121 -17.64 -21.10 2.86
C LYS A 121 -18.30 -19.94 3.59
N ALA A 122 -18.04 -19.81 4.88
CA ALA A 122 -18.59 -18.71 5.70
C ALA A 122 -18.00 -17.35 5.28
N THR A 123 -16.71 -17.29 4.92
CA THR A 123 -16.07 -16.07 4.42
C THR A 123 -16.65 -15.67 3.07
N GLU A 124 -16.85 -16.61 2.15
CA GLU A 124 -17.47 -16.34 0.85
C GLU A 124 -18.88 -15.77 1.03
N ALA A 125 -19.69 -16.38 1.91
CA ALA A 125 -21.03 -15.87 2.23
C ALA A 125 -21.01 -14.46 2.83
N ALA A 126 -20.05 -14.17 3.73
CA ALA A 126 -19.89 -12.84 4.30
C ALA A 126 -19.50 -11.80 3.21
N VAL A 127 -18.56 -12.13 2.34
CA VAL A 127 -18.15 -11.26 1.22
C VAL A 127 -19.30 -10.98 0.27
N GLU A 128 -20.10 -11.99 -0.09
CA GLU A 128 -21.31 -11.81 -0.91
C GLU A 128 -22.35 -10.93 -0.21
N SER A 129 -22.55 -11.10 1.10
CA SER A 129 -23.46 -10.26 1.88
C SER A 129 -23.00 -8.81 1.92
N ILE A 130 -21.70 -8.56 2.14
CA ILE A 130 -21.08 -7.22 2.09
C ILE A 130 -21.27 -6.60 0.71
N ALA A 131 -20.99 -7.34 -0.37
CA ALA A 131 -21.18 -6.84 -1.73
C ALA A 131 -22.64 -6.46 -2.03
N ARG A 132 -23.64 -7.22 -1.52
CA ARG A 132 -25.05 -6.87 -1.67
C ARG A 132 -25.47 -5.61 -0.91
N MET A 133 -24.78 -5.26 0.18
CA MET A 133 -25.05 -4.03 0.93
C MET A 133 -24.38 -2.81 0.31
N SER A 134 -23.55 -2.98 -0.72
CA SER A 134 -22.83 -1.89 -1.40
C SER A 134 -23.80 -0.87 -2.00
N GLN A 135 -23.44 0.40 -1.84
CA GLN A 135 -24.07 1.53 -2.52
C GLN A 135 -23.00 2.27 -3.33
N PRO A 136 -23.28 2.65 -4.59
CA PRO A 136 -22.36 3.43 -5.37
C PRO A 136 -22.10 4.78 -4.70
N ILE A 137 -20.88 5.28 -4.83
CA ILE A 137 -20.53 6.61 -4.34
C ILE A 137 -20.82 7.64 -5.42
N GLU A 138 -21.54 8.70 -5.08
CA GLU A 138 -21.89 9.77 -6.00
C GLU A 138 -21.49 11.13 -5.45
N GLY A 139 -20.73 11.86 -6.28
CA GLY A 139 -20.37 13.25 -6.05
C GLY A 139 -19.27 13.48 -5.01
N ARG A 140 -18.69 14.68 -5.07
CA ARG A 140 -17.58 15.14 -4.24
C ARG A 140 -17.83 14.98 -2.74
N ALA A 141 -19.04 15.34 -2.27
CA ALA A 141 -19.34 15.31 -0.84
C ALA A 141 -19.28 13.90 -0.23
N SER A 142 -19.64 12.86 -0.99
CA SER A 142 -19.54 11.47 -0.52
C SER A 142 -18.10 10.99 -0.49
N ILE A 143 -17.29 11.36 -1.48
CA ILE A 143 -15.85 11.08 -1.51
C ILE A 143 -15.15 11.75 -0.32
N ALA A 144 -15.46 13.04 -0.07
CA ALA A 144 -14.90 13.78 1.05
C ALA A 144 -15.22 13.11 2.40
N ARG A 145 -16.42 12.58 2.58
CA ARG A 145 -16.80 11.87 3.81
C ARG A 145 -16.02 10.58 4.01
N VAL A 146 -15.83 9.76 2.97
CA VAL A 146 -15.04 8.54 3.07
C VAL A 146 -13.59 8.87 3.46
N ALA A 147 -12.99 9.84 2.78
CA ALA A 147 -11.64 10.29 3.07
C ALA A 147 -11.51 10.89 4.48
N ALA A 148 -12.50 11.70 4.92
CA ALA A 148 -12.54 12.28 6.26
C ALA A 148 -12.63 11.22 7.38
N ILE A 149 -13.40 10.15 7.17
CA ILE A 149 -13.50 9.04 8.13
C ILE A 149 -12.16 8.31 8.24
N SER A 150 -11.53 7.98 7.11
CA SER A 150 -10.22 7.31 7.10
C SER A 150 -9.14 8.17 7.77
N ALA A 151 -9.09 9.46 7.46
CA ALA A 151 -8.14 10.40 8.05
C ALA A 151 -8.53 10.86 9.48
N SER A 152 -9.76 10.65 9.93
CA SER A 152 -10.34 11.28 11.12
C SER A 152 -10.21 12.82 11.11
N ASP A 153 -10.32 13.43 9.91
CA ASP A 153 -10.09 14.86 9.66
C ASP A 153 -10.89 15.34 8.44
N ASP A 154 -11.80 16.29 8.66
CA ASP A 154 -12.69 16.81 7.62
C ASP A 154 -11.91 17.64 6.56
N GLU A 155 -10.85 18.37 6.94
CA GLU A 155 -10.04 19.17 6.01
C GLU A 155 -9.28 18.27 5.05
N VAL A 156 -8.74 17.15 5.55
CA VAL A 156 -8.10 16.12 4.74
C VAL A 156 -9.11 15.52 3.75
N GLY A 157 -10.32 15.23 4.22
CA GLY A 157 -11.39 14.69 3.38
C GLY A 157 -11.74 15.60 2.20
N GLU A 158 -11.94 16.88 2.46
CA GLU A 158 -12.23 17.87 1.42
C GLU A 158 -11.07 18.03 0.42
N MET A 159 -9.84 18.03 0.89
CA MET A 159 -8.66 18.16 0.04
C MET A 159 -8.48 16.96 -0.90
N VAL A 160 -8.68 15.74 -0.39
CA VAL A 160 -8.64 14.51 -1.21
C VAL A 160 -9.75 14.53 -2.27
N ALA A 161 -10.99 14.91 -1.90
CA ALA A 161 -12.09 14.99 -2.84
C ALA A 161 -11.85 16.07 -3.91
N GLU A 162 -11.28 17.22 -3.54
CA GLU A 162 -10.88 18.26 -4.50
C GLU A 162 -9.80 17.78 -5.45
N ALA A 163 -8.80 17.05 -4.93
CA ALA A 163 -7.75 16.47 -5.76
C ALA A 163 -8.33 15.48 -6.78
N MET A 164 -9.22 14.58 -6.34
CA MET A 164 -9.88 13.60 -7.23
C MET A 164 -10.76 14.27 -8.29
N GLU A 165 -11.45 15.34 -7.93
CA GLU A 165 -12.28 16.11 -8.90
C GLU A 165 -11.41 16.77 -9.98
N LYS A 166 -10.25 17.35 -9.59
CA LYS A 166 -9.35 18.07 -10.51
C LYS A 166 -8.66 17.17 -11.53
N VAL A 167 -8.32 15.93 -11.15
CA VAL A 167 -7.57 15.01 -12.03
C VAL A 167 -8.45 13.98 -12.73
N SER A 168 -9.77 14.00 -12.54
CA SER A 168 -10.70 12.95 -12.99
C SER A 168 -10.43 11.55 -12.38
N ASN A 169 -11.29 10.57 -12.71
CA ASN A 169 -11.23 9.24 -12.09
C ASN A 169 -9.91 8.47 -12.34
N ASP A 170 -9.27 8.71 -13.49
CA ASP A 170 -8.01 8.05 -13.88
C ASP A 170 -6.77 8.90 -13.59
N GLY A 171 -6.96 10.05 -12.93
CA GLY A 171 -5.90 11.00 -12.67
C GLY A 171 -4.96 10.57 -11.54
N VAL A 172 -3.73 11.06 -11.61
CA VAL A 172 -2.69 10.75 -10.65
C VAL A 172 -2.72 11.76 -9.52
N ILE A 173 -2.75 11.25 -8.28
CA ILE A 173 -2.60 12.07 -7.07
C ILE A 173 -1.39 11.55 -6.31
N THR A 174 -0.45 12.44 -6.01
CA THR A 174 0.74 12.15 -5.19
C THR A 174 0.70 12.94 -3.90
N ILE A 175 1.30 12.38 -2.86
CA ILE A 175 1.42 13.04 -1.56
C ILE A 175 2.91 13.23 -1.27
N GLU A 176 3.31 14.49 -1.17
CA GLU A 176 4.69 14.91 -0.93
C GLU A 176 4.81 15.68 0.38
N GLU A 177 6.02 15.80 0.89
CA GLU A 177 6.33 16.64 2.05
C GLU A 177 6.46 18.10 1.63
N SER A 178 5.78 18.98 2.34
CA SER A 178 5.93 20.44 2.15
C SER A 178 7.16 20.95 2.88
N LYS A 179 7.80 21.97 2.32
CA LYS A 179 8.83 22.75 3.03
C LYS A 179 8.22 23.83 3.92
N THR A 180 6.90 24.00 3.88
CA THR A 180 6.15 24.98 4.67
C THR A 180 5.32 24.27 5.75
N MET A 181 4.77 25.01 6.69
CA MET A 181 3.86 24.47 7.71
C MET A 181 2.43 24.26 7.20
N LYS A 182 2.14 24.64 5.95
CA LYS A 182 0.79 24.52 5.39
C LYS A 182 0.70 23.31 4.45
N THR A 183 -0.43 22.63 4.51
CA THR A 183 -0.81 21.64 3.52
C THR A 183 -1.48 22.34 2.35
N GLU A 184 -1.04 22.03 1.13
CA GLU A 184 -1.49 22.70 -0.11
C GLU A 184 -1.73 21.66 -1.20
N LEU A 185 -2.72 21.93 -2.07
CA LEU A 185 -3.03 21.12 -3.24
C LEU A 185 -2.63 21.88 -4.51
N ASP A 186 -1.69 21.34 -5.24
CA ASP A 186 -1.26 21.85 -6.54
C ASP A 186 -1.64 20.90 -7.67
N LEU A 187 -2.01 21.45 -8.81
CA LEU A 187 -2.14 20.70 -10.06
C LEU A 187 -0.95 21.05 -10.94
N VAL A 188 -0.16 20.03 -11.25
CA VAL A 188 1.08 20.19 -12.03
C VAL A 188 1.06 19.30 -13.28
N GLU A 189 1.89 19.63 -14.25
CA GLU A 189 2.10 18.78 -15.40
C GLU A 189 2.87 17.53 -14.99
N GLY A 190 2.43 16.39 -15.47
CA GLY A 190 3.05 15.13 -15.09
C GLY A 190 2.38 13.93 -15.76
N MET A 191 2.98 12.76 -15.59
CA MET A 191 2.52 11.54 -16.22
C MET A 191 2.83 10.32 -15.35
N GLN A 192 1.88 9.39 -15.29
CA GLN A 192 2.12 8.04 -14.77
C GLN A 192 2.15 7.03 -15.92
N PHE A 193 3.04 6.05 -15.80
CA PHE A 193 3.04 4.88 -16.69
C PHE A 193 3.28 3.57 -15.94
N ASP A 194 2.73 2.47 -16.48
CA ASP A 194 2.64 1.16 -15.83
C ASP A 194 3.93 0.37 -16.04
N ARG A 195 5.04 0.88 -15.53
CA ARG A 195 6.35 0.23 -15.44
C ARG A 195 7.07 0.76 -14.22
N GLY A 196 7.61 -0.12 -13.42
CA GLY A 196 8.37 0.22 -12.23
C GLY A 196 9.87 -0.03 -12.39
N TYR A 197 10.57 -0.02 -11.27
CA TYR A 197 12.02 -0.20 -11.24
C TYR A 197 12.43 -1.60 -11.75
N VAL A 198 13.59 -1.65 -12.42
CA VAL A 198 14.16 -2.91 -12.93
C VAL A 198 14.71 -3.80 -11.80
N SER A 199 14.98 -3.24 -10.64
CA SER A 199 15.47 -3.97 -9.46
C SER A 199 15.07 -3.28 -8.16
N ALA A 200 14.62 -4.06 -7.17
CA ALA A 200 14.29 -3.59 -5.83
C ALA A 200 15.48 -2.90 -5.11
N TYR A 201 16.71 -3.25 -5.45
CA TYR A 201 17.90 -2.57 -4.92
C TYR A 201 18.03 -1.11 -5.36
N MET A 202 17.19 -0.66 -6.29
CA MET A 202 17.12 0.74 -6.72
C MET A 202 16.14 1.58 -5.89
N CYS A 203 15.40 0.98 -4.94
CA CYS A 203 14.55 1.72 -4.00
C CYS A 203 15.38 2.65 -3.11
N THR A 204 14.83 3.81 -2.78
CA THR A 204 15.38 4.75 -1.78
C THR A 204 14.69 4.57 -0.44
N ASP A 205 13.43 4.16 -0.46
CA ASP A 205 12.63 3.76 0.69
C ASP A 205 12.38 2.25 0.60
N MET A 206 13.04 1.48 1.46
CA MET A 206 12.92 0.02 1.47
C MET A 206 11.65 -0.46 2.18
N ASP A 207 11.07 0.36 3.07
CA ASP A 207 9.85 0.02 3.81
C ASP A 207 8.63 0.09 2.90
N LYS A 208 8.58 1.11 2.03
CA LYS A 208 7.54 1.27 1.01
C LYS A 208 7.88 0.60 -0.32
N MET A 209 9.10 0.09 -0.49
CA MET A 209 9.61 -0.43 -1.76
C MET A 209 9.46 0.56 -2.91
N GLU A 210 9.81 1.83 -2.66
CA GLU A 210 9.70 2.94 -3.58
C GLU A 210 11.04 3.65 -3.78
N ALA A 211 11.22 4.28 -4.92
CA ALA A 211 12.35 5.19 -5.17
C ALA A 211 11.83 6.61 -5.43
N HIS A 212 12.39 7.58 -4.70
CA HIS A 212 12.10 8.99 -4.85
C HIS A 212 13.34 9.73 -5.34
N LEU A 213 13.20 10.45 -6.45
CA LEU A 213 14.24 11.27 -7.04
C LEU A 213 13.73 12.72 -7.12
N ASP A 214 14.38 13.65 -6.42
CA ASP A 214 14.11 15.09 -6.53
C ASP A 214 15.06 15.70 -7.54
N ASP A 215 14.55 16.55 -8.42
CA ASP A 215 15.27 17.22 -9.51
C ASP A 215 16.13 16.26 -10.37
N PRO A 216 15.64 15.08 -10.77
CA PRO A 216 16.44 14.14 -11.55
C PRO A 216 16.64 14.60 -13.00
N TYR A 217 17.76 14.18 -13.57
CA TYR A 217 17.89 14.06 -15.01
C TYR A 217 17.23 12.76 -15.48
N ILE A 218 16.69 12.74 -16.70
CA ILE A 218 15.94 11.62 -17.24
C ILE A 218 16.53 11.24 -18.60
N LEU A 219 17.19 10.08 -18.67
CA LEU A 219 17.65 9.48 -19.91
C LEU A 219 16.52 8.63 -20.50
N ILE A 220 16.11 8.94 -21.73
CA ILE A 220 15.01 8.27 -22.41
C ILE A 220 15.55 7.58 -23.66
N THR A 221 15.40 6.26 -23.76
CA THR A 221 15.86 5.51 -24.94
C THR A 221 14.93 4.34 -25.26
N ASP A 222 14.82 4.01 -26.52
CA ASP A 222 14.12 2.81 -27.02
C ASP A 222 15.04 1.58 -27.07
N LYS A 223 16.33 1.75 -26.69
CA LYS A 223 17.33 0.69 -26.70
C LYS A 223 17.33 -0.09 -25.40
N LYS A 224 17.85 -1.30 -25.49
CA LYS A 224 18.22 -2.14 -24.37
C LYS A 224 19.64 -1.80 -23.94
N ILE A 225 19.85 -1.61 -22.64
CA ILE A 225 21.16 -1.30 -22.05
C ILE A 225 21.71 -2.55 -21.37
N SER A 226 22.68 -3.21 -21.99
CA SER A 226 23.33 -4.42 -21.45
C SER A 226 24.79 -4.15 -21.05
N ASN A 227 25.44 -3.18 -21.71
CA ASN A 227 26.82 -2.80 -21.48
C ASN A 227 26.90 -1.39 -20.87
N ILE A 228 27.58 -1.26 -19.74
CA ILE A 228 27.71 0.02 -19.04
C ILE A 228 28.48 1.07 -19.86
N GLN A 229 29.38 0.63 -20.75
CA GLN A 229 30.20 1.52 -21.61
C GLN A 229 29.34 2.38 -22.53
N GLU A 230 28.14 1.94 -22.88
CA GLU A 230 27.23 2.69 -23.75
C GLU A 230 26.71 3.97 -23.09
N ILE A 231 26.55 3.99 -21.77
CA ILE A 231 26.03 5.13 -21.00
C ILE A 231 27.09 5.78 -20.12
N LEU A 232 28.32 5.29 -20.15
CA LEU A 232 29.39 5.77 -19.28
C LEU A 232 29.64 7.29 -19.38
N PRO A 233 29.66 7.91 -20.59
CA PRO A 233 29.88 9.35 -20.72
C PRO A 233 28.79 10.20 -20.01
N VAL A 234 27.54 9.74 -20.01
CA VAL A 234 26.44 10.40 -19.29
C VAL A 234 26.59 10.18 -17.78
N LEU A 235 26.90 8.96 -17.37
CA LEU A 235 27.09 8.65 -15.95
C LEU A 235 28.22 9.46 -15.32
N GLU A 236 29.34 9.65 -16.01
CA GLU A 236 30.45 10.47 -15.54
C GLU A 236 30.03 11.93 -15.30
N GLN A 237 29.24 12.51 -16.19
CA GLN A 237 28.73 13.86 -16.04
C GLN A 237 27.73 13.97 -14.87
N ILE A 238 26.85 12.98 -14.71
CA ILE A 238 25.89 12.91 -13.57
C ILE A 238 26.65 12.80 -12.26
N VAL A 239 27.67 11.94 -12.17
CA VAL A 239 28.49 11.78 -10.96
C VAL A 239 29.23 13.07 -10.64
N GLN A 240 29.84 13.72 -11.62
CA GLN A 240 30.56 14.99 -11.44
C GLN A 240 29.65 16.13 -10.95
N SER A 241 28.40 16.16 -11.42
CA SER A 241 27.41 17.17 -11.00
C SER A 241 26.74 16.85 -9.67
N GLY A 242 26.89 15.63 -9.15
CA GLY A 242 26.17 15.14 -7.96
C GLY A 242 24.67 15.00 -8.19
N ALA A 243 24.21 14.94 -9.44
CA ALA A 243 22.81 14.88 -9.80
C ALA A 243 22.23 13.46 -9.66
N LYS A 244 20.89 13.39 -9.59
CA LYS A 244 20.15 12.11 -9.61
C LYS A 244 19.77 11.78 -11.06
N LEU A 245 19.69 10.49 -11.39
CA LEU A 245 19.37 10.02 -12.74
C LEU A 245 18.24 9.00 -12.73
N LEU A 246 17.23 9.24 -13.55
CA LEU A 246 16.26 8.22 -13.97
C LEU A 246 16.67 7.73 -15.36
N ILE A 247 16.72 6.42 -15.57
CA ILE A 247 16.94 5.81 -16.88
C ILE A 247 15.65 5.10 -17.31
N VAL A 248 15.05 5.56 -18.41
CA VAL A 248 13.90 4.92 -19.06
C VAL A 248 14.41 4.24 -20.33
N ALA A 249 14.50 2.92 -20.31
CA ALA A 249 15.05 2.13 -21.42
C ALA A 249 14.14 0.94 -21.75
N GLU A 250 14.29 0.34 -22.93
CA GLU A 250 13.55 -0.89 -23.25
C GLU A 250 13.76 -1.96 -22.17
N ASP A 251 14.99 -2.21 -21.79
CA ASP A 251 15.40 -3.01 -20.63
C ASP A 251 16.79 -2.57 -20.17
N ILE A 252 17.11 -2.87 -18.90
CA ILE A 252 18.45 -2.71 -18.35
C ILE A 252 18.84 -4.05 -17.72
N GLU A 253 19.90 -4.67 -18.23
CA GLU A 253 20.27 -6.03 -17.80
C GLU A 253 21.79 -6.25 -17.77
N GLY A 254 22.18 -7.45 -17.35
CA GLY A 254 23.55 -7.95 -17.40
C GLY A 254 24.53 -7.09 -16.60
N GLU A 255 25.66 -6.75 -17.23
CA GLU A 255 26.74 -5.97 -16.63
C GLU A 255 26.29 -4.55 -16.26
N ALA A 256 25.50 -3.90 -17.14
CA ALA A 256 25.01 -2.54 -16.90
C ALA A 256 24.17 -2.47 -15.61
N LEU A 257 23.20 -3.35 -15.45
CA LEU A 257 22.36 -3.40 -14.26
C LEU A 257 23.18 -3.63 -12.98
N THR A 258 24.08 -4.61 -13.02
CA THR A 258 24.92 -4.94 -11.86
C THR A 258 25.79 -3.76 -11.45
N THR A 259 26.41 -3.08 -12.42
CA THR A 259 27.28 -1.93 -12.18
C THR A 259 26.50 -0.75 -11.60
N LEU A 260 25.30 -0.45 -12.12
CA LEU A 260 24.44 0.60 -11.59
C LEU A 260 24.04 0.33 -10.14
N ILE A 261 23.61 -0.90 -9.84
CA ILE A 261 23.22 -1.31 -8.47
C ILE A 261 24.40 -1.19 -7.50
N VAL A 262 25.58 -1.73 -7.85
CA VAL A 262 26.77 -1.70 -6.99
C VAL A 262 27.18 -0.26 -6.67
N ASN A 263 27.23 0.63 -7.66
CA ASN A 263 27.62 2.02 -7.44
C ASN A 263 26.57 2.79 -6.63
N LYS A 264 25.25 2.53 -6.84
CA LYS A 264 24.20 3.09 -6.00
C LYS A 264 24.33 2.65 -4.54
N LEU A 265 24.53 1.35 -4.30
CA LEU A 265 24.70 0.81 -2.94
C LEU A 265 25.96 1.33 -2.24
N ARG A 266 27.00 1.68 -3.01
CA ARG A 266 28.21 2.35 -2.49
C ARG A 266 28.01 3.85 -2.24
N GLY A 267 26.85 4.40 -2.62
CA GLY A 267 26.58 5.83 -2.48
C GLY A 267 27.33 6.71 -3.48
N THR A 268 27.90 6.15 -4.55
CA THR A 268 28.65 6.90 -5.56
C THR A 268 27.75 7.87 -6.31
N PHE A 269 26.51 7.45 -6.65
CA PHE A 269 25.49 8.30 -7.26
C PHE A 269 24.08 7.70 -7.08
N SER A 270 23.07 8.53 -7.24
CA SER A 270 21.67 8.13 -7.13
C SER A 270 21.10 7.85 -8.53
N VAL A 271 20.76 6.60 -8.80
CA VAL A 271 20.19 6.17 -10.09
C VAL A 271 19.03 5.21 -9.87
N VAL A 272 18.01 5.36 -10.70
CA VAL A 272 16.91 4.40 -10.81
C VAL A 272 16.70 4.07 -12.29
N GLY A 273 16.64 2.78 -12.60
CA GLY A 273 16.32 2.28 -13.92
C GLY A 273 14.89 1.76 -13.98
N VAL A 274 14.15 2.13 -15.00
CA VAL A 274 12.78 1.67 -15.27
C VAL A 274 12.66 1.17 -16.70
N LYS A 275 11.74 0.23 -16.93
CA LYS A 275 11.42 -0.23 -18.27
C LYS A 275 10.54 0.77 -18.99
N ALA A 276 10.79 1.00 -20.26
CA ALA A 276 9.96 1.84 -21.10
C ALA A 276 8.53 1.30 -21.21
N PRO A 277 7.51 2.17 -21.14
CA PRO A 277 6.12 1.76 -21.26
C PRO A 277 5.76 1.32 -22.68
N GLY A 278 4.82 0.39 -22.80
CA GLY A 278 4.32 -0.10 -24.08
C GLY A 278 5.27 -1.07 -24.81
N TYR A 279 4.90 -1.44 -26.03
CA TYR A 279 5.64 -2.34 -26.92
C TYR A 279 5.58 -1.83 -28.36
N GLY A 280 6.63 -2.11 -29.16
CA GLY A 280 6.69 -1.73 -30.59
C GLY A 280 6.49 -0.23 -30.82
N ASP A 281 5.66 0.14 -31.79
CA ASP A 281 5.44 1.54 -32.14
C ASP A 281 4.76 2.34 -31.02
N ARG A 282 3.94 1.71 -30.20
CA ARG A 282 3.37 2.37 -29.01
C ARG A 282 4.44 2.79 -28.01
N ARG A 283 5.47 1.97 -27.79
CA ARG A 283 6.60 2.35 -26.92
C ARG A 283 7.27 3.62 -27.44
N LYS A 284 7.53 3.69 -28.75
CA LYS A 284 8.15 4.87 -29.36
C LYS A 284 7.33 6.13 -29.15
N GLU A 285 6.01 6.03 -29.32
CA GLU A 285 5.11 7.15 -29.12
C GLU A 285 5.01 7.59 -27.64
N MET A 286 4.99 6.63 -26.70
CA MET A 286 5.02 6.95 -25.27
C MET A 286 6.36 7.55 -24.83
N LEU A 287 7.48 7.10 -25.39
CA LEU A 287 8.78 7.71 -25.13
C LEU A 287 8.87 9.14 -25.67
N LYS A 288 8.24 9.43 -26.83
CA LYS A 288 8.11 10.80 -27.34
C LYS A 288 7.28 11.68 -26.40
N ASP A 289 6.17 11.15 -25.90
CA ASP A 289 5.33 11.88 -24.94
C ASP A 289 6.11 12.22 -23.65
N LEU A 290 6.90 11.25 -23.13
CA LEU A 290 7.79 11.46 -22.00
C LEU A 290 8.88 12.50 -22.29
N ALA A 291 9.47 12.46 -23.48
CA ALA A 291 10.50 13.44 -23.88
C ALA A 291 9.93 14.86 -23.95
N ILE A 292 8.76 15.03 -24.56
CA ILE A 292 8.07 16.33 -24.63
C ILE A 292 7.70 16.82 -23.22
N LEU A 293 7.16 15.96 -22.37
CA LEU A 293 6.80 16.31 -21.00
C LEU A 293 8.00 16.77 -20.16
N THR A 294 9.15 16.16 -20.37
CA THR A 294 10.35 16.40 -19.55
C THR A 294 11.36 17.36 -20.20
N GLY A 295 11.10 17.79 -21.44
CA GLY A 295 12.01 18.64 -22.21
C GLY A 295 13.28 17.91 -22.66
N GLY A 296 13.24 16.58 -22.76
CA GLY A 296 14.37 15.75 -23.19
C GLY A 296 14.25 15.28 -24.63
N THR A 297 15.18 14.43 -25.03
CA THR A 297 15.23 13.83 -26.37
C THR A 297 15.24 12.31 -26.25
N VAL A 298 14.46 11.61 -27.07
CA VAL A 298 14.54 10.15 -27.16
C VAL A 298 15.81 9.75 -27.88
N ILE A 299 16.69 9.02 -27.20
CA ILE A 299 17.92 8.49 -27.80
C ILE A 299 17.59 7.20 -28.54
N SER A 300 17.47 7.30 -29.86
CA SER A 300 17.06 6.21 -30.76
C SER A 300 17.92 6.15 -32.01
N GLU A 301 18.18 4.94 -32.52
CA GLU A 301 18.89 4.76 -33.81
C GLU A 301 18.12 5.31 -34.99
N GLU A 302 16.80 5.27 -34.96
CA GLU A 302 15.95 5.84 -36.00
C GLU A 302 16.16 7.37 -36.16
N LEU A 303 16.51 8.03 -35.03
CA LEU A 303 16.85 9.45 -35.01
C LEU A 303 18.34 9.72 -35.23
N GLY A 304 19.15 8.68 -35.50
CA GLY A 304 20.59 8.79 -35.66
C GLY A 304 21.33 9.08 -34.35
N LEU A 305 20.71 8.88 -33.20
CA LEU A 305 21.29 9.14 -31.89
C LEU A 305 21.80 7.85 -31.23
N GLU A 306 23.00 7.93 -30.66
CA GLU A 306 23.63 6.81 -29.96
C GLU A 306 23.85 7.15 -28.49
N LEU A 307 23.63 6.18 -27.60
CA LEU A 307 23.78 6.35 -26.14
C LEU A 307 25.18 6.86 -25.74
N LYS A 308 26.22 6.39 -26.41
CA LYS A 308 27.61 6.81 -26.13
C LYS A 308 27.90 8.29 -26.44
N ASN A 309 27.08 8.91 -27.28
CA ASN A 309 27.24 10.30 -27.69
C ASN A 309 26.22 11.24 -27.02
N THR A 310 25.45 10.72 -26.04
CA THR A 310 24.43 11.49 -25.34
C THR A 310 25.06 12.55 -24.44
N THR A 311 24.51 13.75 -24.48
CA THR A 311 24.95 14.92 -23.70
C THR A 311 23.86 15.32 -22.68
N MET A 312 24.22 16.12 -21.67
CA MET A 312 23.31 16.51 -20.59
C MET A 312 22.09 17.32 -21.07
N ASP A 313 22.23 18.07 -22.13
CA ASP A 313 21.17 18.88 -22.77
C ASP A 313 20.12 18.05 -23.50
N GLN A 314 20.41 16.79 -23.80
CA GLN A 314 19.45 15.84 -24.35
C GLN A 314 18.64 15.09 -23.28
N LEU A 315 19.04 15.21 -22.01
CA LEU A 315 18.34 14.58 -20.89
C LEU A 315 17.11 15.40 -20.51
N GLY A 316 16.00 14.72 -20.29
CA GLY A 316 14.80 15.33 -19.68
C GLY A 316 15.03 15.74 -18.22
N ARG A 317 14.14 16.58 -17.71
CA ARG A 317 14.11 17.03 -16.32
C ARG A 317 12.70 16.98 -15.75
N ALA A 318 12.59 16.72 -14.46
CA ALA A 318 11.35 16.87 -13.73
C ALA A 318 11.67 17.35 -12.31
N LYS A 319 10.67 17.90 -11.61
CA LYS A 319 10.83 18.33 -10.22
C LYS A 319 10.95 17.13 -9.28
N SER A 320 10.13 16.13 -9.47
CA SER A 320 10.27 14.85 -8.75
C SER A 320 9.85 13.66 -9.59
N VAL A 321 10.39 12.49 -9.26
CA VAL A 321 9.98 11.20 -9.83
C VAL A 321 9.81 10.20 -8.71
N LYS A 322 8.65 9.54 -8.70
CA LYS A 322 8.34 8.43 -7.80
C LYS A 322 8.27 7.13 -8.61
N VAL A 323 9.07 6.15 -8.24
CA VAL A 323 9.10 4.84 -8.90
C VAL A 323 8.70 3.75 -7.91
N GLN A 324 7.66 3.02 -8.25
CA GLN A 324 7.17 1.86 -7.52
C GLN A 324 7.51 0.56 -8.25
N LYS A 325 7.07 -0.57 -7.74
CA LYS A 325 7.31 -1.89 -8.36
C LYS A 325 6.71 -1.99 -9.78
N GLU A 326 5.56 -1.41 -9.99
CA GLU A 326 4.78 -1.54 -11.23
C GLU A 326 4.51 -0.21 -11.95
N ASN A 327 4.72 0.91 -11.26
CA ASN A 327 4.39 2.24 -11.76
C ASN A 327 5.55 3.22 -11.60
N THR A 328 5.62 4.17 -12.53
CA THR A 328 6.51 5.34 -12.44
C THR A 328 5.67 6.60 -12.65
N ILE A 329 5.81 7.56 -11.75
CA ILE A 329 5.13 8.85 -11.76
C ILE A 329 6.18 9.94 -11.93
N ILE A 330 6.04 10.74 -12.98
CA ILE A 330 6.83 11.95 -13.24
C ILE A 330 5.96 13.13 -12.85
N VAL A 331 6.47 13.97 -11.96
CA VAL A 331 5.76 15.12 -11.40
C VAL A 331 6.47 16.40 -11.85
N ASP A 332 5.71 17.34 -12.37
CA ASP A 332 6.20 18.66 -12.79
C ASP A 332 7.39 18.55 -13.77
N GLY A 333 7.10 17.97 -14.94
CA GLY A 333 8.07 17.85 -16.02
C GLY A 333 8.47 19.23 -16.55
N CYS A 334 9.76 19.41 -16.87
CA CYS A 334 10.32 20.68 -17.31
C CYS A 334 10.18 20.93 -18.83
N GLY A 335 9.25 20.23 -19.51
CA GLY A 335 8.96 20.43 -20.95
C GLY A 335 8.27 21.75 -21.24
N ASP A 336 8.31 22.17 -22.51
CA ASP A 336 7.61 23.37 -22.95
C ASP A 336 6.10 23.13 -23.01
N LYS A 337 5.32 23.99 -22.33
CA LYS A 337 3.86 23.89 -22.26
C LYS A 337 3.18 23.98 -23.62
N ALA A 338 3.74 24.75 -24.56
CA ALA A 338 3.20 24.85 -25.89
C ALA A 338 3.42 23.56 -26.70
N GLU A 339 4.57 22.90 -26.54
CA GLU A 339 4.84 21.59 -27.14
C GLU A 339 3.95 20.49 -26.56
N ILE A 340 3.72 20.49 -25.24
CA ILE A 340 2.79 19.56 -24.57
C ILE A 340 1.36 19.77 -25.11
N ALA A 341 0.89 21.02 -25.20
CA ALA A 341 -0.44 21.33 -25.73
C ALA A 341 -0.59 20.95 -27.21
N ALA A 342 0.45 21.16 -28.02
CA ALA A 342 0.48 20.74 -29.43
C ALA A 342 0.40 19.20 -29.53
N ARG A 343 1.11 18.48 -28.67
CA ARG A 343 1.09 17.02 -28.62
C ARG A 343 -0.30 16.48 -28.21
N VAL A 344 -0.92 17.07 -27.20
CA VAL A 344 -2.30 16.75 -26.79
C VAL A 344 -3.27 16.95 -27.96
N SER A 345 -3.15 18.05 -28.70
CA SER A 345 -3.98 18.33 -29.87
C SER A 345 -3.77 17.32 -31.00
N GLN A 346 -2.53 16.89 -31.23
CA GLN A 346 -2.18 15.85 -32.20
C GLN A 346 -2.84 14.51 -31.84
N ILE A 347 -2.78 14.10 -30.56
CA ILE A 347 -3.39 12.84 -30.11
C ILE A 347 -4.92 12.91 -30.26
N ARG A 348 -5.56 14.05 -29.96
CA ARG A 348 -6.99 14.25 -30.18
C ARG A 348 -7.39 14.09 -31.65
N ALA A 349 -6.62 14.67 -32.57
CA ALA A 349 -6.85 14.49 -33.98
C ALA A 349 -6.75 13.02 -34.41
N GLN A 350 -5.75 12.29 -33.89
CA GLN A 350 -5.60 10.86 -34.16
C GLN A 350 -6.78 10.02 -33.64
N ILE A 351 -7.39 10.40 -32.51
CA ILE A 351 -8.60 9.75 -31.97
C ILE A 351 -9.79 9.94 -32.92
N GLU A 352 -9.93 11.10 -33.55
CA GLU A 352 -10.99 11.40 -34.50
C GLU A 352 -10.80 10.69 -35.84
N GLU A 353 -9.56 10.53 -36.29
CA GLU A 353 -9.22 9.91 -37.57
C GLU A 353 -9.22 8.37 -37.52
N THR A 354 -8.97 7.77 -36.36
CA THR A 354 -8.89 6.30 -36.27
C THR A 354 -10.24 5.63 -36.35
N THR A 355 -10.32 4.56 -37.14
CA THR A 355 -11.51 3.72 -37.28
C THR A 355 -11.49 2.45 -36.41
N SER A 356 -10.35 2.17 -35.79
CA SER A 356 -10.17 1.02 -34.89
C SER A 356 -10.56 1.39 -33.48
N GLU A 357 -11.60 0.76 -32.94
CA GLU A 357 -12.03 0.99 -31.55
C GLU A 357 -10.91 0.68 -30.53
N PHE A 358 -10.11 -0.37 -30.79
CA PHE A 358 -8.97 -0.69 -29.94
C PHE A 358 -7.87 0.38 -29.95
N ASP A 359 -7.54 0.94 -31.12
CA ASP A 359 -6.54 2.00 -31.22
C ASP A 359 -7.08 3.29 -30.62
N LYS A 360 -8.37 3.56 -30.80
CA LYS A 360 -9.05 4.69 -30.19
C LYS A 360 -8.99 4.65 -28.67
N GLU A 361 -9.30 3.48 -28.06
CA GLU A 361 -9.17 3.27 -26.62
C GLU A 361 -7.74 3.56 -26.14
N LYS A 362 -6.73 3.05 -26.85
CA LYS A 362 -5.32 3.26 -26.49
C LYS A 362 -4.82 4.70 -26.68
N LEU A 363 -5.34 5.39 -27.67
CA LEU A 363 -5.07 6.83 -27.84
C LEU A 363 -5.76 7.65 -26.75
N GLN A 364 -6.98 7.29 -26.33
CA GLN A 364 -7.68 7.93 -25.22
C GLN A 364 -6.94 7.73 -23.88
N GLU A 365 -6.45 6.51 -23.60
CA GLU A 365 -5.62 6.23 -22.44
C GLU A 365 -4.35 7.10 -22.44
N ARG A 366 -3.69 7.22 -23.57
CA ARG A 366 -2.48 8.02 -23.72
C ARG A 366 -2.76 9.53 -23.55
N LEU A 367 -3.89 9.99 -24.11
CA LEU A 367 -4.36 11.37 -23.95
C LEU A 367 -4.64 11.69 -22.47
N ALA A 368 -5.33 10.80 -21.78
CA ALA A 368 -5.63 10.97 -20.35
C ALA A 368 -4.36 11.07 -19.50
N LYS A 369 -3.35 10.23 -19.79
CA LYS A 369 -2.05 10.25 -19.09
C LYS A 369 -1.27 11.55 -19.32
N LEU A 370 -1.32 12.13 -20.52
CA LEU A 370 -0.57 13.35 -20.87
C LEU A 370 -1.32 14.64 -20.49
N ALA A 371 -2.65 14.67 -20.70
CA ALA A 371 -3.46 15.85 -20.49
C ALA A 371 -4.03 15.99 -19.07
N GLY A 372 -4.11 14.88 -18.32
CA GLY A 372 -4.70 14.84 -16.98
C GLY A 372 -3.90 15.54 -15.89
N GLY A 373 -2.60 15.70 -16.09
CA GLY A 373 -1.70 16.24 -15.08
C GLY A 373 -1.57 15.32 -13.84
N VAL A 374 -0.92 15.84 -12.81
CA VAL A 374 -0.78 15.21 -11.50
C VAL A 374 -1.24 16.19 -10.42
N ALA A 375 -2.17 15.76 -9.56
CA ALA A 375 -2.48 16.52 -8.36
C ALA A 375 -1.43 16.16 -7.29
N VAL A 376 -0.79 17.18 -6.73
CA VAL A 376 0.23 17.03 -5.69
C VAL A 376 -0.32 17.62 -4.40
N ILE A 377 -0.58 16.77 -3.41
CA ILE A 377 -0.90 17.21 -2.05
C ILE A 377 0.42 17.33 -1.30
N ARG A 378 0.83 18.56 -0.98
CA ARG A 378 2.03 18.82 -0.17
C ARG A 378 1.62 18.97 1.27
N VAL A 379 1.97 17.97 2.09
CA VAL A 379 1.64 17.93 3.51
C VAL A 379 2.64 18.76 4.29
N GLY A 380 2.15 19.79 5.00
CA GLY A 380 2.94 20.65 5.86
C GLY A 380 2.60 20.44 7.34
N ALA A 381 3.61 20.56 8.20
CA ALA A 381 3.44 20.52 9.65
C ALA A 381 4.58 21.27 10.36
N ALA A 382 4.41 21.51 11.65
CA ALA A 382 5.41 22.23 12.44
C ALA A 382 6.64 21.37 12.79
N THR A 383 6.47 20.05 12.85
CA THR A 383 7.53 19.08 13.19
C THR A 383 7.58 17.94 12.17
N GLU A 384 8.74 17.31 12.04
CA GLU A 384 8.92 16.16 11.16
C GLU A 384 8.04 14.96 11.57
N THR A 385 7.86 14.75 12.87
CA THR A 385 7.00 13.68 13.40
C THR A 385 5.54 13.89 13.01
N GLU A 386 5.03 15.11 13.18
CA GLU A 386 3.66 15.49 12.80
C GLU A 386 3.46 15.39 11.27
N MET A 387 4.45 15.82 10.49
CA MET A 387 4.40 15.76 9.03
C MET A 387 4.33 14.33 8.52
N LYS A 388 5.14 13.42 9.08
CA LYS A 388 5.11 12.00 8.71
C LYS A 388 3.76 11.34 9.06
N GLU A 389 3.22 11.63 10.23
CA GLU A 389 1.91 11.13 10.65
C GLU A 389 0.80 11.66 9.73
N ALA A 390 0.77 12.97 9.47
CA ALA A 390 -0.21 13.58 8.59
C ALA A 390 -0.12 13.05 7.15
N LYS A 391 1.09 12.76 6.66
CA LYS A 391 1.30 12.15 5.34
C LYS A 391 0.72 10.74 5.25
N LEU A 392 0.98 9.87 6.24
CA LEU A 392 0.43 8.53 6.29
C LEU A 392 -1.10 8.57 6.30
N ARG A 393 -1.68 9.41 7.13
CA ARG A 393 -3.12 9.62 7.25
C ARG A 393 -3.75 10.11 5.93
N MET A 394 -3.06 10.99 5.19
CA MET A 394 -3.48 11.45 3.87
C MET A 394 -3.41 10.31 2.81
N GLU A 395 -2.37 9.47 2.87
CA GLU A 395 -2.22 8.30 2.00
C GLU A 395 -3.37 7.29 2.20
N ASP A 396 -3.75 7.02 3.45
CA ASP A 396 -4.88 6.15 3.80
C ASP A 396 -6.20 6.74 3.30
N ALA A 397 -6.44 8.03 3.53
CA ALA A 397 -7.65 8.72 3.07
C ALA A 397 -7.81 8.69 1.55
N LEU A 398 -6.72 8.91 0.79
CA LEU A 398 -6.72 8.82 -0.67
C LEU A 398 -7.02 7.38 -1.14
N SER A 399 -6.41 6.40 -0.49
CA SER A 399 -6.62 4.99 -0.81
C SER A 399 -8.04 4.53 -0.53
N ALA A 400 -8.61 4.93 0.63
CA ALA A 400 -10.00 4.66 0.98
C ALA A 400 -10.98 5.32 -0.01
N ALA A 401 -10.72 6.57 -0.41
CA ALA A 401 -11.55 7.27 -1.40
C ALA A 401 -11.53 6.56 -2.76
N ARG A 402 -10.36 6.13 -3.25
CA ARG A 402 -10.23 5.33 -4.48
C ARG A 402 -10.96 3.99 -4.39
N ALA A 403 -10.77 3.27 -3.28
CA ALA A 403 -11.46 1.99 -3.04
C ALA A 403 -12.99 2.15 -3.03
N ALA A 404 -13.49 3.27 -2.51
CA ALA A 404 -14.93 3.58 -2.49
C ALA A 404 -15.47 3.89 -3.90
N VAL A 405 -14.70 4.59 -4.72
CA VAL A 405 -15.09 4.86 -6.12
C VAL A 405 -15.13 3.57 -6.95
N GLU A 406 -14.20 2.64 -6.69
CA GLU A 406 -14.11 1.37 -7.43
C GLU A 406 -15.24 0.39 -7.10
N GLU A 407 -15.59 0.19 -5.82
CA GLU A 407 -16.53 -0.87 -5.40
C GLU A 407 -17.72 -0.37 -4.58
N GLY A 408 -17.82 0.93 -4.36
CA GLY A 408 -18.89 1.51 -3.56
C GLY A 408 -18.59 1.51 -2.06
N ILE A 409 -19.61 1.92 -1.30
CA ILE A 409 -19.57 2.13 0.15
C ILE A 409 -20.62 1.30 0.87
N ILE A 410 -20.36 1.05 2.14
CA ILE A 410 -21.25 0.37 3.09
C ILE A 410 -21.28 1.10 4.43
N ALA A 411 -22.18 0.66 5.32
CA ALA A 411 -22.20 1.10 6.71
C ALA A 411 -20.86 0.77 7.40
N GLY A 412 -20.18 1.79 7.89
CA GLY A 412 -18.85 1.71 8.47
C GLY A 412 -18.83 1.25 9.93
N GLY A 413 -17.66 1.42 10.56
CA GLY A 413 -17.47 1.13 11.97
C GLY A 413 -17.66 -0.34 12.36
N GLY A 414 -17.41 -1.27 11.42
CA GLY A 414 -17.60 -2.71 11.63
C GLY A 414 -19.06 -3.17 11.59
N SER A 415 -20.03 -2.26 11.38
CA SER A 415 -21.46 -2.59 11.37
C SER A 415 -21.84 -3.54 10.24
N ALA A 416 -21.24 -3.38 9.05
CA ALA A 416 -21.48 -4.24 7.90
C ALA A 416 -21.12 -5.71 8.18
N TYR A 417 -20.03 -5.97 8.90
CA TYR A 417 -19.66 -7.33 9.30
C TYR A 417 -20.72 -7.95 10.23
N VAL A 418 -21.23 -7.16 11.19
CA VAL A 418 -22.26 -7.64 12.13
C VAL A 418 -23.56 -7.95 11.38
N HIS A 419 -23.98 -7.12 10.42
CA HIS A 419 -25.16 -7.38 9.59
C HIS A 419 -24.98 -8.58 8.66
N ALA A 420 -23.74 -8.82 8.15
CA ALA A 420 -23.45 -9.99 7.34
C ALA A 420 -23.60 -11.32 8.13
N CYS A 421 -23.52 -11.30 9.45
CA CYS A 421 -23.69 -12.50 10.29
C CYS A 421 -25.00 -13.24 9.98
N ALA A 422 -26.10 -12.53 9.72
CA ALA A 422 -27.40 -13.15 9.45
C ALA A 422 -27.41 -14.04 8.19
N ASP A 423 -26.66 -13.65 7.16
CA ASP A 423 -26.53 -14.45 5.93
C ASP A 423 -25.51 -15.59 6.11
N VAL A 424 -24.44 -15.34 6.84
CA VAL A 424 -23.45 -16.37 7.18
C VAL A 424 -24.06 -17.45 8.06
N GLU A 425 -24.94 -17.10 9.02
CA GLU A 425 -25.67 -18.05 9.87
C GLU A 425 -26.51 -19.05 9.07
N LYS A 426 -27.14 -18.60 7.97
CA LYS A 426 -27.90 -19.49 7.07
C LYS A 426 -27.00 -20.53 6.43
N VAL A 427 -25.84 -20.11 5.93
CA VAL A 427 -24.85 -21.04 5.33
C VAL A 427 -24.28 -21.98 6.39
N VAL A 428 -23.93 -21.48 7.57
CA VAL A 428 -23.40 -22.27 8.68
C VAL A 428 -24.43 -23.29 9.21
N ALA A 429 -25.72 -22.97 9.14
CA ALA A 429 -26.78 -23.89 9.56
C ALA A 429 -26.81 -25.17 8.70
N GLU A 430 -26.45 -25.06 7.41
CA GLU A 430 -26.40 -26.17 6.45
C GLU A 430 -25.13 -27.04 6.58
N LEU A 431 -24.11 -26.56 7.29
CA LEU A 431 -22.86 -27.28 7.51
C LEU A 431 -22.98 -28.27 8.68
N GLU A 432 -22.15 -29.32 8.68
CA GLU A 432 -22.11 -30.35 9.72
C GLU A 432 -20.70 -30.49 10.34
N GLY A 433 -20.64 -31.03 11.57
CA GLY A 433 -19.40 -31.40 12.27
C GLY A 433 -18.40 -30.25 12.37
N ASP A 434 -17.14 -30.56 12.06
CA ASP A 434 -16.05 -29.56 12.13
C ASP A 434 -16.15 -28.49 11.04
N GLU A 435 -16.83 -28.75 9.92
CA GLU A 435 -17.09 -27.75 8.90
C GLU A 435 -18.01 -26.65 9.45
N LYS A 436 -19.06 -27.05 10.18
CA LYS A 436 -19.92 -26.11 10.91
C LYS A 436 -19.17 -25.31 11.97
N THR A 437 -18.25 -25.97 12.68
CA THR A 437 -17.37 -25.31 13.65
C THR A 437 -16.49 -24.25 12.97
N GLY A 438 -15.92 -24.56 11.80
CA GLY A 438 -15.19 -23.61 10.97
C GLY A 438 -16.01 -22.37 10.59
N GLY A 439 -17.28 -22.57 10.20
CA GLY A 439 -18.21 -21.46 9.93
C GLY A 439 -18.49 -20.59 11.17
N LYS A 440 -18.63 -21.20 12.34
CA LYS A 440 -18.83 -20.48 13.61
C LYS A 440 -17.62 -19.62 14.00
N ILE A 441 -16.40 -20.04 13.67
CA ILE A 441 -15.18 -19.24 13.88
C ILE A 441 -15.31 -17.92 13.13
N ILE A 442 -15.76 -17.95 11.88
CA ILE A 442 -15.96 -16.73 11.08
C ILE A 442 -17.06 -15.85 11.66
N LEU A 443 -18.21 -16.44 12.05
CA LEU A 443 -19.29 -15.69 12.70
C LEU A 443 -18.79 -14.92 13.93
N LYS A 444 -17.95 -15.56 14.75
CA LYS A 444 -17.39 -14.92 15.94
C LYS A 444 -16.38 -13.82 15.56
N ALA A 445 -15.58 -14.05 14.54
CA ALA A 445 -14.58 -13.09 14.07
C ALA A 445 -15.21 -11.82 13.46
N LEU A 446 -16.37 -11.95 12.78
CA LEU A 446 -17.09 -10.79 12.21
C LEU A 446 -17.54 -9.78 13.26
N GLU A 447 -17.68 -10.17 14.51
CA GLU A 447 -18.02 -9.28 15.63
C GLU A 447 -16.81 -8.45 16.12
N ALA A 448 -15.57 -8.93 15.87
CA ALA A 448 -14.38 -8.38 16.49
C ALA A 448 -14.08 -6.90 16.16
N PRO A 449 -14.25 -6.41 14.91
CA PRO A 449 -13.99 -5.00 14.61
C PRO A 449 -14.87 -4.06 15.44
N LEU A 450 -16.19 -4.25 15.45
CA LEU A 450 -17.10 -3.41 16.23
C LEU A 450 -16.85 -3.56 17.74
N TYR A 451 -16.53 -4.78 18.20
CA TYR A 451 -16.16 -5.03 19.59
C TYR A 451 -15.00 -4.15 20.04
N HIS A 452 -13.92 -4.13 19.26
CA HIS A 452 -12.72 -3.37 19.62
C HIS A 452 -12.89 -1.86 19.47
N ILE A 453 -13.68 -1.40 18.49
CA ILE A 453 -14.07 0.01 18.38
C ILE A 453 -14.79 0.47 19.65
N ALA A 454 -15.74 -0.33 20.14
CA ALA A 454 -16.46 -0.04 21.36
C ALA A 454 -15.54 -0.11 22.61
N ALA A 455 -14.68 -1.13 22.70
CA ALA A 455 -13.73 -1.31 23.80
C ALA A 455 -12.73 -0.14 23.88
N ASN A 456 -12.21 0.32 22.74
CA ASN A 456 -11.32 1.51 22.67
C ASN A 456 -12.05 2.80 23.10
N ALA A 457 -13.39 2.83 22.97
CA ALA A 457 -14.23 3.92 23.50
C ALA A 457 -14.54 3.77 24.99
N GLY A 458 -14.09 2.70 25.64
CA GLY A 458 -14.37 2.41 27.05
C GLY A 458 -15.75 1.79 27.31
N LEU A 459 -16.37 1.21 26.28
CA LEU A 459 -17.72 0.66 26.32
C LEU A 459 -17.71 -0.88 26.22
N GLU A 460 -18.81 -1.52 26.66
CA GLU A 460 -18.98 -2.98 26.58
C GLU A 460 -19.41 -3.38 25.16
N GLY A 461 -18.45 -3.91 24.37
CA GLY A 461 -18.65 -4.25 22.95
C GLY A 461 -19.74 -5.30 22.71
N SER A 462 -19.88 -6.29 23.61
CA SER A 462 -20.88 -7.36 23.49
C SER A 462 -22.33 -6.82 23.52
N VAL A 463 -22.58 -5.81 24.34
CA VAL A 463 -23.91 -5.16 24.42
C VAL A 463 -24.21 -4.39 23.13
N ILE A 464 -23.21 -3.69 22.60
CA ILE A 464 -23.34 -2.90 21.39
C ILE A 464 -23.59 -3.82 20.17
N ILE A 465 -22.83 -4.91 20.04
CA ILE A 465 -23.00 -5.88 18.96
C ILE A 465 -24.42 -6.47 18.95
N ASN A 466 -24.95 -6.88 20.12
CA ASN A 466 -26.29 -7.45 20.20
C ASN A 466 -27.36 -6.45 19.74
N LYS A 467 -27.24 -5.17 20.12
CA LYS A 467 -28.17 -4.13 19.67
C LYS A 467 -28.08 -3.87 18.18
N VAL A 468 -26.85 -3.89 17.59
CA VAL A 468 -26.67 -3.71 16.15
C VAL A 468 -27.22 -4.91 15.36
N LYS A 469 -27.09 -6.14 15.87
CA LYS A 469 -27.70 -7.35 15.27
C LYS A 469 -29.22 -7.28 15.19
N GLU A 470 -29.86 -6.68 16.19
CA GLU A 470 -31.35 -6.53 16.23
C GLU A 470 -31.83 -5.33 15.43
N ALA A 471 -30.94 -4.39 15.07
CA ALA A 471 -31.29 -3.17 14.33
C ALA A 471 -31.44 -3.43 12.82
N PRO A 472 -32.16 -2.57 12.09
CA PRO A 472 -32.22 -2.62 10.63
C PRO A 472 -30.85 -2.55 9.98
N VAL A 473 -30.68 -3.25 8.85
CA VAL A 473 -29.43 -3.19 8.04
C VAL A 473 -29.08 -1.74 7.72
N GLY A 474 -27.80 -1.39 7.93
CA GLY A 474 -27.30 -0.02 7.78
C GLY A 474 -27.27 0.79 9.08
N THR A 475 -27.92 0.31 10.14
CA THR A 475 -27.80 0.90 11.48
C THR A 475 -26.56 0.37 12.18
N GLY A 476 -25.80 1.26 12.79
CA GLY A 476 -24.60 0.91 13.54
C GLY A 476 -24.42 1.76 14.78
N PHE A 477 -23.25 1.70 15.37
CA PHE A 477 -22.91 2.44 16.57
C PHE A 477 -21.85 3.49 16.27
N ASP A 478 -22.21 4.76 16.41
CA ASP A 478 -21.25 5.89 16.40
C ASP A 478 -20.51 5.93 17.72
N ALA A 479 -19.30 5.39 17.76
CA ALA A 479 -18.48 5.32 18.97
C ALA A 479 -17.93 6.67 19.41
N TYR A 480 -17.97 7.70 18.54
CA TYR A 480 -17.58 9.06 18.91
C TYR A 480 -18.66 9.75 19.75
N LYS A 481 -19.93 9.68 19.29
CA LYS A 481 -21.10 10.26 19.94
C LYS A 481 -21.78 9.33 20.93
N GLU A 482 -21.45 8.05 20.90
CA GLU A 482 -22.05 6.97 21.72
C GLU A 482 -23.56 6.75 21.42
N GLU A 483 -23.93 6.84 20.14
CA GLU A 483 -25.32 6.74 19.69
C GLU A 483 -25.50 5.66 18.61
N TYR A 484 -26.70 5.09 18.52
CA TYR A 484 -27.10 4.20 17.43
C TYR A 484 -27.71 5.02 16.31
N VAL A 485 -27.11 4.95 15.11
CA VAL A 485 -27.47 5.79 13.96
C VAL A 485 -27.55 4.97 12.68
N ASP A 486 -28.25 5.51 11.66
CA ASP A 486 -28.07 5.08 10.28
C ASP A 486 -26.69 5.56 9.82
N MET A 487 -25.76 4.62 9.68
CA MET A 487 -24.33 4.91 9.46
C MET A 487 -24.09 5.68 8.17
N ILE A 488 -24.84 5.36 7.11
CA ILE A 488 -24.69 6.04 5.81
C ILE A 488 -25.15 7.49 5.92
N LYS A 489 -26.32 7.74 6.55
CA LYS A 489 -26.80 9.12 6.75
C LYS A 489 -25.95 9.92 7.72
N ALA A 490 -25.38 9.26 8.73
CA ALA A 490 -24.43 9.88 9.65
C ALA A 490 -23.07 10.18 9.00
N GLY A 491 -22.83 9.64 7.80
CA GLY A 491 -21.58 9.80 7.08
C GLY A 491 -20.47 8.85 7.54
N ILE A 492 -20.77 7.84 8.35
CA ILE A 492 -19.80 6.83 8.82
C ILE A 492 -19.78 5.67 7.82
N LEU A 493 -18.84 5.74 6.88
CA LEU A 493 -18.81 4.92 5.67
C LEU A 493 -17.49 4.15 5.59
N ASP A 494 -17.57 2.88 5.18
CA ASP A 494 -16.38 2.08 4.84
C ASP A 494 -16.43 1.70 3.35
N PRO A 495 -15.31 1.69 2.62
CA PRO A 495 -15.25 1.16 1.26
C PRO A 495 -15.45 -0.36 1.26
N VAL A 496 -16.27 -0.85 0.33
CA VAL A 496 -16.53 -2.29 0.17
C VAL A 496 -15.22 -3.06 -0.08
N LYS A 497 -14.37 -2.53 -0.96
CA LYS A 497 -13.08 -3.13 -1.29
C LYS A 497 -12.19 -3.32 -0.06
N VAL A 498 -12.12 -2.33 0.83
CA VAL A 498 -11.38 -2.39 2.09
C VAL A 498 -11.94 -3.49 2.99
N THR A 499 -13.25 -3.45 3.24
CA THR A 499 -13.93 -4.38 4.16
C THR A 499 -13.82 -5.83 3.69
N ARG A 500 -14.09 -6.14 2.40
CA ARG A 500 -13.98 -7.51 1.90
C ARG A 500 -12.55 -8.02 1.85
N SER A 501 -11.58 -7.17 1.44
CA SER A 501 -10.17 -7.55 1.36
C SER A 501 -9.58 -7.86 2.72
N ALA A 502 -9.91 -7.06 3.74
CA ALA A 502 -9.51 -7.32 5.12
C ALA A 502 -9.98 -8.69 5.60
N LEU A 503 -11.26 -9.05 5.35
CA LEU A 503 -11.82 -10.34 5.73
C LEU A 503 -11.17 -11.51 4.96
N GLN A 504 -10.99 -11.38 3.65
CA GLN A 504 -10.41 -12.42 2.81
C GLN A 504 -8.95 -12.69 3.19
N ASN A 505 -8.14 -11.64 3.38
CA ASN A 505 -6.74 -11.77 3.76
C ASN A 505 -6.59 -12.35 5.18
N ALA A 506 -7.41 -11.89 6.12
CA ALA A 506 -7.46 -12.46 7.47
C ALA A 506 -7.77 -13.97 7.46
N ASN A 507 -8.81 -14.39 6.73
CA ASN A 507 -9.18 -15.80 6.61
C ASN A 507 -8.09 -16.63 5.90
N SER A 508 -7.44 -16.09 4.87
CA SER A 508 -6.37 -16.78 4.14
C SER A 508 -5.23 -17.20 5.07
N VAL A 509 -4.72 -16.26 5.85
CA VAL A 509 -3.62 -16.52 6.78
C VAL A 509 -4.10 -17.32 8.00
N ALA A 510 -5.22 -16.95 8.63
CA ALA A 510 -5.74 -17.65 9.79
C ALA A 510 -6.02 -19.13 9.49
N SER A 511 -6.73 -19.43 8.40
CA SER A 511 -7.05 -20.81 8.01
C SER A 511 -5.80 -21.63 7.68
N THR A 512 -4.74 -21.02 7.17
CA THR A 512 -3.46 -21.67 6.88
C THR A 512 -2.68 -21.94 8.17
N LEU A 513 -2.61 -20.96 9.09
CA LEU A 513 -1.96 -21.10 10.38
C LEU A 513 -2.62 -22.21 11.23
N LEU A 514 -3.93 -22.30 11.23
CA LEU A 514 -4.68 -23.34 11.97
C LEU A 514 -4.38 -24.76 11.47
N THR A 515 -3.89 -24.95 10.24
CA THR A 515 -3.45 -26.26 9.73
C THR A 515 -2.01 -26.62 10.09
N THR A 516 -1.29 -25.74 10.80
CA THR A 516 0.12 -25.96 11.15
C THR A 516 0.25 -26.91 12.33
N GLU A 517 1.14 -27.91 12.21
CA GLU A 517 1.44 -28.90 13.24
C GLU A 517 2.87 -28.79 13.77
N SER A 518 3.80 -28.28 12.96
CA SER A 518 5.20 -28.09 13.37
C SER A 518 5.75 -26.76 12.89
N VAL A 519 6.66 -26.19 13.66
CA VAL A 519 7.34 -24.92 13.35
C VAL A 519 8.85 -25.13 13.46
N VAL A 520 9.58 -24.67 12.45
CA VAL A 520 11.02 -24.87 12.33
C VAL A 520 11.73 -23.51 12.32
N ALA A 521 12.55 -23.25 13.32
CA ALA A 521 13.31 -22.01 13.44
C ALA A 521 14.82 -22.25 13.27
N ASN A 522 15.55 -21.20 12.87
CA ASN A 522 17.01 -21.21 12.94
C ASN A 522 17.45 -21.03 14.40
N ILE A 523 18.48 -21.77 14.84
CA ILE A 523 19.13 -21.50 16.12
C ILE A 523 19.96 -20.22 15.92
N LYS A 524 19.74 -19.20 16.77
CA LYS A 524 20.63 -18.03 16.82
C LYS A 524 22.02 -18.51 17.22
N GLU A 525 23.02 -18.30 16.38
CA GLU A 525 24.42 -18.48 16.77
C GLU A 525 24.77 -17.31 17.70
N GLU A 526 25.17 -17.62 18.95
CA GLU A 526 25.77 -16.62 19.81
C GLU A 526 27.02 -16.09 19.09
N THR A 527 27.04 -14.84 18.69
CA THR A 527 28.25 -14.18 18.20
C THR A 527 29.26 -14.25 19.34
N PRO A 528 30.42 -14.92 19.17
CA PRO A 528 31.40 -14.97 20.24
C PRO A 528 31.79 -13.53 20.59
N ALA A 529 31.67 -13.19 21.88
CA ALA A 529 32.10 -11.91 22.39
C ALA A 529 33.56 -11.68 21.94
N MET A 530 33.81 -10.60 21.19
CA MET A 530 35.18 -10.22 20.85
C MET A 530 35.96 -10.15 22.16
N PRO A 531 37.10 -10.88 22.28
CA PRO A 531 37.91 -10.77 23.48
C PRO A 531 38.30 -9.31 23.67
N ALA A 532 37.93 -8.76 24.83
CA ALA A 532 38.34 -7.41 25.22
C ALA A 532 39.86 -7.31 25.01
N GLY A 533 40.24 -6.42 24.08
CA GLY A 533 41.63 -6.23 23.71
C GLY A 533 42.48 -6.03 24.96
N GLY A 534 43.42 -6.98 25.19
CA GLY A 534 44.37 -6.94 26.28
C GLY A 534 45.13 -5.63 26.20
N GLY A 535 45.01 -4.83 27.25
CA GLY A 535 45.79 -3.62 27.40
C GLY A 535 47.28 -3.90 27.23
N MET A 536 47.88 -3.29 26.24
CA MET A 536 49.34 -3.19 26.14
C MET A 536 49.80 -2.24 27.26
N GLY A 537 50.06 -2.86 28.42
CA GLY A 537 50.82 -2.24 29.50
C GLY A 537 52.19 -1.80 28.99
N GLY A 538 52.56 -0.62 29.41
CA GLY A 538 53.72 0.13 29.00
C GLY A 538 55.06 -0.60 29.07
N MET A 539 56.00 -0.10 28.30
CA MET A 539 57.40 -0.03 28.62
C MET A 539 58.01 1.26 28.05
N MET A 540 58.42 2.10 28.99
CA MET A 540 59.48 3.11 28.99
C MET A 540 59.62 4.03 27.78
#